data_0638244d613e27c8f0aee3eb75da1cd2
#
_entry.id   0638244d613e27c8f0aee3eb75da1cd2
#
_cell.length_a   1.000
_cell.length_b   1.000
_cell.length_c   1.000
_cell.angle_alpha   90.00
_cell.angle_beta   90.00
_cell.angle_gamma   90.00
#
_symmetry.space_group_name_H-M   'P 1'
#
loop_
_entity.id
_entity.type
_entity.pdbx_description
1 polymer ?
#
loop_
_entity_poly.entity_id
_entity_poly.type
_entity_poly.pdbx_seq_one_letter_code
_entity_poly.pdbx_strand_id
1 'polypeptide(L)'
;MSKVTVKQDKNVLGGPLLACSYAPLTGFMRDGCCSTGPNDLGRHVVCAKVTQEFLEFQLRMGNDLISPMPQYRFAGLKPGDRWCVCASRWLEAYEADVAPPVYLEGTNQTALEIIPLERSEEHTSE
;
A
#
# COMPACT_ATOMS: atom_id res chain seq x y z
N MET A 1 2.57 31.16 -9.51
CA MET A 1 2.72 30.26 -9.59
C MET A 1 2.11 29.63 -10.01
N SER A 2 2.15 29.44 -10.55
CA SER A 2 1.44 28.68 -10.90
C SER A 2 1.42 27.70 -10.30
N LYS A 3 0.70 27.41 -10.05
CA LYS A 3 0.61 26.41 -9.59
C LYS A 3 0.43 25.45 -10.42
N VAL A 4 1.29 24.73 -10.51
CA VAL A 4 1.12 23.50 -11.17
C VAL A 4 -0.05 22.83 -10.58
N THR A 5 -0.99 22.57 -11.37
CA THR A 5 -2.10 21.81 -10.92
C THR A 5 -1.66 20.36 -10.88
N VAL A 6 -1.28 19.91 -9.74
CA VAL A 6 -1.02 18.50 -9.57
C VAL A 6 -2.35 17.83 -9.42
N LYS A 7 -2.64 16.93 -10.32
CA LYS A 7 -3.86 16.16 -10.21
C LYS A 7 -3.75 15.32 -8.96
N GLN A 8 -4.58 15.59 -7.98
CA GLN A 8 -4.55 14.87 -6.74
C GLN A 8 -5.28 13.54 -6.88
N ASP A 9 -4.63 12.47 -6.48
CA ASP A 9 -5.28 11.16 -6.49
C ASP A 9 -6.39 11.12 -5.45
N LYS A 10 -7.35 10.26 -5.68
CA LYS A 10 -8.46 10.04 -4.75
C LYS A 10 -8.27 8.70 -4.06
N ASN A 11 -8.83 8.60 -2.86
CA ASN A 11 -8.83 7.33 -2.14
C ASN A 11 -10.05 6.51 -2.56
N VAL A 12 -10.13 5.27 -2.04
CA VAL A 12 -11.19 4.33 -2.41
C VAL A 12 -12.58 4.79 -1.96
N LEU A 13 -12.66 5.77 -1.07
CA LEU A 13 -13.92 6.32 -0.60
C LEU A 13 -14.35 7.54 -1.41
N GLY A 14 -13.55 7.95 -2.39
CA GLY A 14 -13.87 9.08 -3.25
C GLY A 14 -13.37 10.42 -2.75
N GLY A 15 -12.73 10.46 -1.59
CA GLY A 15 -12.14 11.67 -1.05
C GLY A 15 -10.68 11.83 -1.46
N PRO A 16 -10.01 12.86 -0.92
CA PRO A 16 -8.60 13.06 -1.24
C PRO A 16 -7.75 11.92 -0.65
N LEU A 17 -6.71 11.52 -1.38
CA LEU A 17 -5.80 10.49 -0.91
C LEU A 17 -4.95 11.06 0.23
N LEU A 18 -5.04 10.46 1.40
CA LEU A 18 -4.26 10.86 2.54
C LEU A 18 -2.94 10.09 2.57
N ALA A 19 -1.97 10.61 3.31
CA ALA A 19 -0.68 9.95 3.46
C ALA A 19 -0.86 8.60 4.15
N CYS A 20 -0.08 7.62 3.69
CA CYS A 20 -0.06 6.29 4.28
C CYS A 20 0.95 6.21 5.40
N SER A 21 2.18 6.59 5.13
CA SER A 21 3.22 6.58 6.16
C SER A 21 4.41 7.43 5.75
N TYR A 22 4.94 8.18 6.70
CA TYR A 22 6.21 8.90 6.53
C TYR A 22 7.35 8.19 7.27
N ALA A 23 7.03 7.27 8.17
CA ALA A 23 8.02 6.51 8.94
C ALA A 23 7.50 5.10 9.21
N PRO A 24 7.77 4.15 8.36
CA PRO A 24 8.68 4.20 7.20
C PRO A 24 8.10 5.03 6.06
N LEU A 25 8.97 5.71 5.33
CA LEU A 25 8.54 6.50 4.18
C LEU A 25 8.16 5.55 3.07
N THR A 26 6.90 5.58 2.66
CA THR A 26 6.36 4.62 1.70
C THR A 26 5.91 5.31 0.42
N GLY A 27 5.40 4.50 -0.50
CA GLY A 27 4.88 4.96 -1.77
C GLY A 27 5.84 4.68 -2.91
N PHE A 28 5.30 4.43 -4.10
CA PHE A 28 6.13 4.23 -5.28
C PHE A 28 7.04 5.44 -5.52
N MET A 29 6.52 6.64 -5.24
CA MET A 29 7.29 7.90 -5.38
C MET A 29 8.04 8.27 -4.11
N ARG A 30 7.92 7.49 -3.04
CA ARG A 30 8.54 7.76 -1.74
C ARG A 30 8.15 9.13 -1.17
N ASP A 31 6.90 9.48 -1.32
CA ASP A 31 6.36 10.73 -0.79
C ASP A 31 5.41 10.52 0.39
N GLY A 32 5.26 9.27 0.84
CA GLY A 32 4.39 8.93 1.95
C GLY A 32 2.98 8.55 1.54
N CYS A 33 2.64 8.74 0.28
CA CYS A 33 1.30 8.48 -0.24
C CYS A 33 1.31 7.31 -1.22
N CYS A 34 0.21 6.57 -1.28
CA CYS A 34 0.07 5.46 -2.21
C CYS A 34 -0.37 5.96 -3.59
N SER A 35 0.37 6.93 -4.12
CA SER A 35 0.17 7.44 -5.47
C SER A 35 0.69 6.44 -6.48
N THR A 36 0.19 6.51 -7.69
CA THR A 36 0.62 5.59 -8.74
C THR A 36 0.78 6.34 -10.04
N GLY A 37 1.39 5.68 -11.00
CA GLY A 37 1.61 6.25 -12.33
C GLY A 37 1.91 5.14 -13.31
N PRO A 38 2.16 5.50 -14.59
CA PRO A 38 2.32 4.48 -15.65
C PRO A 38 3.50 3.54 -15.44
N ASN A 39 4.50 3.98 -14.65
CA ASN A 39 5.67 3.13 -14.41
C ASN A 39 5.52 2.24 -13.18
N ASP A 40 4.42 2.39 -12.45
CA ASP A 40 4.16 1.56 -11.27
C ASP A 40 3.41 0.30 -11.68
N LEU A 41 4.14 -0.64 -12.26
CA LEU A 41 3.54 -1.87 -12.78
C LEU A 41 2.93 -2.73 -11.67
N GLY A 42 3.48 -2.64 -10.46
CA GLY A 42 2.96 -3.42 -9.33
C GLY A 42 1.76 -2.80 -8.66
N ARG A 43 1.40 -1.54 -9.02
CA ARG A 43 0.29 -0.84 -8.39
C ARG A 43 0.41 -0.83 -6.89
N HIS A 44 1.40 -0.09 -6.36
CA HIS A 44 1.66 0.02 -4.92
C HIS A 44 0.67 1.01 -4.31
N VAL A 45 -0.59 0.62 -4.28
CA VAL A 45 -1.70 1.54 -4.03
C VAL A 45 -2.52 1.22 -2.79
N VAL A 46 -2.25 0.09 -2.12
CA VAL A 46 -3.01 -0.33 -0.94
C VAL A 46 -2.25 0.05 0.32
N CYS A 47 -2.77 1.01 1.08
CA CYS A 47 -2.16 1.36 2.36
C CYS A 47 -2.60 0.35 3.41
N ALA A 48 -1.67 -0.49 3.83
CA ALA A 48 -1.97 -1.56 4.77
C ALA A 48 -1.07 -1.49 5.98
N LYS A 49 -1.62 -1.86 7.13
CA LYS A 49 -0.87 -1.99 8.37
C LYS A 49 -0.39 -3.43 8.42
N VAL A 50 0.90 -3.64 8.12
CA VAL A 50 1.41 -4.99 7.93
C VAL A 50 1.43 -5.78 9.23
N THR A 51 1.25 -7.09 9.09
CA THR A 51 1.25 -8.02 10.22
C THR A 51 2.37 -9.01 10.04
N GLN A 52 2.73 -9.70 11.10
CA GLN A 52 3.76 -10.74 11.04
C GLN A 52 3.37 -11.81 10.02
N GLU A 53 2.12 -12.24 10.03
CA GLU A 53 1.64 -13.28 9.10
C GLU A 53 1.75 -12.83 7.65
N PHE A 54 1.39 -11.57 7.37
CA PHE A 54 1.49 -11.05 6.01
C PHE A 54 2.94 -10.99 5.56
N LEU A 55 3.83 -10.48 6.42
CA LEU A 55 5.25 -10.34 6.07
C LEU A 55 5.87 -11.70 5.80
N GLU A 56 5.57 -12.71 6.61
CA GLU A 56 6.10 -14.06 6.42
C GLU A 56 5.53 -14.71 5.17
N PHE A 57 4.25 -14.49 4.92
CA PHE A 57 3.61 -15.01 3.70
C PHE A 57 4.25 -14.41 2.46
N GLN A 58 4.46 -13.08 2.46
CA GLN A 58 5.07 -12.40 1.32
C GLN A 58 6.50 -12.89 1.09
N LEU A 59 7.24 -13.12 2.16
CA LEU A 59 8.60 -13.65 2.03
C LEU A 59 8.59 -15.02 1.33
N ARG A 60 7.67 -15.90 1.72
CA ARG A 60 7.53 -17.22 1.08
C ARG A 60 7.12 -17.11 -0.38
N MET A 61 6.36 -16.07 -0.71
CA MET A 61 5.87 -15.87 -2.08
C MET A 61 6.85 -15.09 -2.96
N GLY A 62 8.06 -14.85 -2.46
CA GLY A 62 9.09 -14.19 -3.22
C GLY A 62 9.09 -12.67 -3.16
N ASN A 63 8.29 -12.09 -2.27
CA ASN A 63 8.21 -10.65 -2.07
C ASN A 63 8.72 -10.31 -0.68
N ASP A 64 10.04 -10.17 -0.56
CA ASP A 64 10.67 -9.94 0.74
C ASP A 64 10.53 -8.49 1.17
N LEU A 65 9.66 -8.24 2.14
CA LEU A 65 9.44 -6.92 2.72
C LEU A 65 10.13 -6.77 4.07
N ILE A 66 10.85 -7.81 4.52
CA ILE A 66 11.47 -7.85 5.84
C ILE A 66 12.92 -7.43 5.79
N SER A 67 13.66 -7.89 4.78
CA SER A 67 15.10 -7.66 4.71
C SER A 67 15.39 -6.23 4.27
N PRO A 68 16.31 -5.54 4.93
CA PRO A 68 16.72 -4.21 4.48
C PRO A 68 17.32 -4.22 3.09
N MET A 69 17.03 -3.18 2.31
CA MET A 69 17.60 -2.99 0.98
C MET A 69 18.12 -1.56 0.90
N PRO A 70 19.34 -1.32 1.40
CA PRO A 70 19.88 0.05 1.50
C PRO A 70 19.94 0.78 0.16
N GLN A 71 20.15 0.06 -0.95
CA GLN A 71 20.22 0.66 -2.27
C GLN A 71 18.91 1.30 -2.68
N TYR A 72 17.81 0.90 -2.06
CA TYR A 72 16.49 1.49 -2.31
C TYR A 72 15.99 2.30 -1.10
N ARG A 73 16.87 2.56 -0.14
CA ARG A 73 16.53 3.28 1.10
C ARG A 73 15.38 2.60 1.83
N PHE A 74 15.41 1.28 1.84
CA PHE A 74 14.37 0.49 2.47
C PHE A 74 14.97 -0.23 3.68
N ALA A 75 14.42 0.07 4.86
CA ALA A 75 14.96 -0.48 6.12
C ALA A 75 14.35 -1.82 6.50
N GLY A 76 13.37 -2.30 5.72
CA GLY A 76 12.60 -3.47 6.08
C GLY A 76 11.39 -3.07 6.91
N LEU A 77 10.35 -3.88 6.86
CA LEU A 77 9.12 -3.60 7.59
C LEU A 77 9.03 -4.47 8.85
N LYS A 78 8.34 -3.93 9.84
CA LYS A 78 8.01 -4.63 11.08
C LYS A 78 6.51 -4.64 11.24
N PRO A 79 5.94 -5.61 11.98
CA PRO A 79 4.50 -5.60 12.23
C PRO A 79 4.07 -4.27 12.83
N GLY A 80 2.96 -3.73 12.31
CA GLY A 80 2.46 -2.44 12.73
C GLY A 80 2.83 -1.29 11.82
N ASP A 81 3.83 -1.46 10.95
CA ASP A 81 4.19 -0.43 9.98
C ASP A 81 3.09 -0.32 8.93
N ARG A 82 2.88 0.90 8.42
CA ARG A 82 2.01 1.10 7.26
C ARG A 82 2.86 1.17 6.01
N TRP A 83 2.37 0.57 4.95
CA TRP A 83 3.11 0.48 3.70
C TRP A 83 2.15 0.47 2.52
N CYS A 84 2.57 1.09 1.42
CA CYS A 84 1.82 1.03 0.18
C CYS A 84 2.12 -0.30 -0.51
N VAL A 85 1.23 -1.25 -0.30
CA VAL A 85 1.39 -2.63 -0.76
C VAL A 85 0.89 -2.76 -2.19
N CYS A 86 1.55 -3.60 -2.96
CA CYS A 86 1.10 -3.96 -4.30
C CYS A 86 -0.29 -4.58 -4.20
N ALA A 87 -1.23 -4.09 -5.02
CA ALA A 87 -2.62 -4.52 -4.93
C ALA A 87 -2.79 -6.02 -5.16
N SER A 88 -2.08 -6.58 -6.14
CA SER A 88 -2.17 -8.01 -6.39
C SER A 88 -1.57 -8.83 -5.25
N ARG A 89 -0.54 -8.30 -4.57
CA ARG A 89 0.03 -8.98 -3.42
C ARG A 89 -0.94 -8.98 -2.23
N TRP A 90 -1.67 -7.87 -2.07
CA TRP A 90 -2.68 -7.82 -1.02
C TRP A 90 -3.80 -8.84 -1.30
N LEU A 91 -4.26 -8.90 -2.55
CA LEU A 91 -5.32 -9.83 -2.93
C LEU A 91 -4.86 -11.29 -2.76
N GLU A 92 -3.62 -11.58 -3.13
CA GLU A 92 -3.02 -12.89 -2.92
C GLU A 92 -3.07 -13.29 -1.45
N ALA A 93 -2.72 -12.35 -0.57
CA ALA A 93 -2.75 -12.58 0.86
C ALA A 93 -4.18 -12.72 1.37
N TYR A 94 -5.11 -11.96 0.80
CA TYR A 94 -6.53 -12.08 1.16
C TYR A 94 -7.04 -13.49 0.86
N GLU A 95 -6.68 -14.01 -0.30
CA GLU A 95 -7.11 -15.36 -0.69
C GLU A 95 -6.46 -16.44 0.16
N ALA A 96 -5.31 -16.14 0.75
CA ALA A 96 -4.62 -17.04 1.67
C ALA A 96 -5.02 -16.79 3.14
N ASP A 97 -5.96 -15.89 3.38
CA ASP A 97 -6.50 -15.54 4.70
C ASP A 97 -5.44 -14.90 5.62
N VAL A 98 -4.50 -14.17 5.05
CA VAL A 98 -3.47 -13.45 5.80
C VAL A 98 -3.33 -12.01 5.35
N ALA A 99 -4.37 -11.41 4.76
CA ALA A 99 -4.31 -10.03 4.33
C ALA A 99 -4.23 -9.08 5.52
N PRO A 100 -3.37 -8.05 5.45
CA PRO A 100 -3.27 -7.07 6.52
C PRO A 100 -4.42 -6.08 6.46
N PRO A 101 -4.75 -5.43 7.58
CA PRO A 101 -5.80 -4.40 7.60
C PRO A 101 -5.44 -3.24 6.68
N VAL A 102 -6.46 -2.65 6.05
CA VAL A 102 -6.31 -1.57 5.09
C VAL A 102 -6.74 -0.25 5.70
N TYR A 103 -5.94 0.81 5.47
CA TYR A 103 -6.32 2.17 5.81
C TYR A 103 -6.94 2.78 4.55
N LEU A 104 -8.27 2.85 4.52
CA LEU A 104 -9.00 3.19 3.30
C LEU A 104 -8.70 4.60 2.80
N GLU A 105 -8.59 5.57 3.71
CA GLU A 105 -8.30 6.96 3.31
C GLU A 105 -6.92 7.12 2.69
N GLY A 106 -6.02 6.19 2.97
CA GLY A 106 -4.67 6.19 2.39
C GLY A 106 -4.52 5.25 1.22
N THR A 107 -5.59 4.59 0.80
CA THR A 107 -5.55 3.62 -0.29
C THR A 107 -6.07 4.27 -1.57
N ASN A 108 -5.26 4.19 -2.63
CA ASN A 108 -5.57 4.84 -3.90
C ASN A 108 -6.81 4.21 -4.54
N GLN A 109 -7.64 5.06 -5.13
CA GLN A 109 -8.87 4.62 -5.79
C GLN A 109 -8.61 3.56 -6.86
N THR A 110 -7.45 3.59 -7.50
CA THR A 110 -7.11 2.62 -8.54
C THR A 110 -7.00 1.19 -8.01
N ALA A 111 -6.88 1.01 -6.70
CA ALA A 111 -6.91 -0.34 -6.13
C ALA A 111 -8.21 -1.06 -6.44
N LEU A 112 -9.29 -0.31 -6.65
CA LEU A 112 -10.60 -0.90 -6.97
C LEU A 112 -10.61 -1.63 -8.32
N GLU A 113 -9.63 -1.36 -9.17
CA GLU A 113 -9.50 -2.08 -10.44
C GLU A 113 -9.08 -3.54 -10.23
N ILE A 114 -8.53 -3.83 -9.06
CA ILE A 114 -8.01 -5.16 -8.73
C ILE A 114 -8.78 -5.77 -7.57
N ILE A 115 -9.11 -4.96 -6.56
CA ILE A 115 -9.72 -5.42 -5.30
C ILE A 115 -11.09 -4.77 -5.13
N PRO A 116 -12.17 -5.55 -5.07
CA PRO A 116 -13.49 -4.97 -4.77
C PRO A 116 -13.48 -4.25 -3.41
N LEU A 117 -14.20 -3.16 -3.32
CA LEU A 117 -14.19 -2.33 -2.12
C LEU A 117 -14.62 -3.11 -0.88
N GLU A 118 -15.61 -3.98 -1.00
CA GLU A 118 -16.08 -4.73 0.15
C GLU A 118 -14.97 -5.60 0.77
N ARG A 119 -14.03 -6.10 -0.02
CA ARG A 119 -12.92 -6.90 0.52
C ARG A 119 -11.98 -6.04 1.33
N SER A 120 -11.71 -4.81 0.86
CA SER A 120 -10.90 -3.87 1.62
C SER A 120 -11.60 -3.47 2.91
N GLU A 121 -12.91 -3.27 2.86
CA GLU A 121 -13.68 -2.88 4.04
C GLU A 121 -13.74 -3.96 5.09
N GLU A 122 -13.68 -5.23 4.70
CA GLU A 122 -13.63 -6.34 5.64
C GLU A 122 -12.36 -6.36 6.46
N HIS A 123 -11.32 -5.68 5.99
CA HIS A 123 -10.00 -5.68 6.61
C HIS A 123 -9.52 -4.25 6.82
N THR A 124 -10.32 -3.42 7.50
CA THR A 124 -9.94 -2.03 7.70
C THR A 124 -9.09 -1.84 8.95
N SER A 125 -8.16 -0.88 8.86
CA SER A 125 -7.39 -0.38 9.98
C SER A 125 -7.78 1.07 10.20
N GLU A 126 -8.05 1.43 11.43
CA GLU A 126 -8.37 2.81 11.76
C GLU A 126 -7.20 3.56 12.29
#